data_07f2cf78d33e8fff6cd4af6e096b6cdf
#
_entry.id   07f2cf78d33e8fff6cd4af6e096b6cdf
#
_cell.length_a   1.000
_cell.length_b   1.000
_cell.length_c   1.000
_cell.angle_alpha   90.00
_cell.angle_beta   90.00
_cell.angle_gamma   90.00
#
_symmetry.space_group_name_H-M   'P 1'
#
loop_
_entity.id
_entity.type
_entity.pdbx_description
1 polymer ?
#
loop_
_entity_poly.entity_id
_entity_poly.type
_entity_poly.pdbx_seq_one_letter_code
_entity_poly.pdbx_strand_id
1 'polypeptide(L)'
;MKATKLREGIYWVGGIDWDLRNFHGYLTQRGSTYNAYLIIDEKITLIDNVKYYLWDELLARISDIIDPADIDVIIQNHVEMDHSSSLPMLAKLCPKAAIYTNSNGIKALKMHYRQEMNFTEIKSGDSISIGKRSLQFITTPMVHWPDNQFTWCPQENILFSNDAFGQHIASSERFANELPEIGRASCRERVYHPV
;
A
#
# COMPACT_ATOMS: atom_id res chain seq x y z
N MET A 1 -8.56 12.04 11.39
CA MET A 1 -8.57 12.29 9.91
C MET A 1 -9.66 11.46 9.27
N LYS A 2 -10.11 11.82 8.07
CA LYS A 2 -11.17 11.08 7.37
C LYS A 2 -10.59 10.16 6.29
N ALA A 3 -11.10 8.93 6.23
CA ALA A 3 -10.85 8.03 5.10
C ALA A 3 -11.60 8.52 3.86
N THR A 4 -11.07 8.25 2.68
CA THR A 4 -11.76 8.61 1.43
C THR A 4 -12.40 7.38 0.81
N LYS A 5 -13.71 7.36 0.68
CA LYS A 5 -14.44 6.27 0.03
C LYS A 5 -14.16 6.27 -1.48
N LEU A 6 -13.65 5.16 -2.00
CA LEU A 6 -13.38 4.96 -3.42
C LEU A 6 -14.52 4.19 -4.11
N ARG A 7 -15.01 3.14 -3.43
CA ARG A 7 -16.12 2.28 -3.83
C ARG A 7 -16.87 1.86 -2.58
N GLU A 8 -17.98 1.14 -2.76
CA GLU A 8 -18.68 0.54 -1.63
C GLU A 8 -17.78 -0.45 -0.90
N GLY A 9 -17.52 -0.19 0.38
CA GLY A 9 -16.62 -1.01 1.21
C GLY A 9 -15.13 -0.89 0.89
N ILE A 10 -14.69 0.04 0.02
CA ILE A 10 -13.27 0.27 -0.29
C ILE A 10 -12.91 1.73 -0.04
N TYR A 11 -11.90 1.92 0.81
CA TYR A 11 -11.47 3.24 1.27
C TYR A 11 -9.97 3.42 1.07
N TRP A 12 -9.57 4.62 0.65
CA TRP A 12 -8.19 5.07 0.76
C TRP A 12 -7.92 5.53 2.19
N VAL A 13 -6.85 5.01 2.79
CA VAL A 13 -6.43 5.29 4.18
C VAL A 13 -4.97 5.68 4.30
N GLY A 14 -4.29 5.90 3.18
CA GLY A 14 -2.87 6.24 3.11
C GLY A 14 -2.46 7.52 3.83
N GLY A 15 -1.22 7.96 3.61
CA GLY A 15 -0.65 9.18 4.19
C GLY A 15 -0.21 10.18 3.12
N ILE A 16 -0.23 11.48 3.42
CA ILE A 16 0.20 12.56 2.52
C ILE A 16 1.39 13.25 3.15
N ASP A 17 2.53 13.14 2.50
CA ASP A 17 3.78 13.77 2.92
C ASP A 17 3.95 15.11 2.20
N TRP A 18 3.40 16.16 2.79
CA TRP A 18 3.47 17.51 2.26
C TRP A 18 4.88 18.11 2.30
N ASP A 19 5.74 17.59 3.18
CA ASP A 19 7.05 18.19 3.48
C ASP A 19 8.22 17.45 2.83
N LEU A 20 7.96 16.34 2.15
CA LEU A 20 9.00 15.62 1.43
C LEU A 20 9.55 16.48 0.28
N ARG A 21 10.86 16.77 0.29
CA ARG A 21 11.53 17.57 -0.74
C ARG A 21 12.64 16.83 -1.47
N ASN A 22 13.07 15.70 -0.93
CA ASN A 22 14.09 14.85 -1.51
C ASN A 22 13.78 13.39 -1.19
N PHE A 23 13.82 12.55 -2.19
CA PHE A 23 13.64 11.11 -2.05
C PHE A 23 14.63 10.37 -2.95
N HIS A 24 15.55 9.60 -2.35
CA HIS A 24 16.62 8.90 -3.06
C HIS A 24 17.42 9.76 -4.06
N GLY A 25 17.66 11.02 -3.71
CA GLY A 25 18.38 11.97 -4.59
C GLY A 25 17.49 12.68 -5.62
N TYR A 26 16.22 12.34 -5.72
CA TYR A 26 15.26 13.04 -6.56
C TYR A 26 14.58 14.18 -5.81
N LEU A 27 14.40 15.31 -6.50
CA LEU A 27 13.63 16.43 -5.97
C LEU A 27 12.14 16.12 -6.02
N THR A 28 11.49 16.14 -4.87
CA THR A 28 10.04 15.95 -4.71
C THR A 28 9.38 17.27 -4.34
N GLN A 29 9.45 18.24 -5.23
CA GLN A 29 9.03 19.63 -4.97
C GLN A 29 7.57 19.74 -4.49
N ARG A 30 6.72 18.78 -4.84
CA ARG A 30 5.30 18.73 -4.48
C ARG A 30 4.98 17.67 -3.42
N GLY A 31 5.96 17.21 -2.65
CA GLY A 31 5.76 16.16 -1.66
C GLY A 31 5.49 14.79 -2.27
N SER A 32 4.88 13.90 -1.50
CA SER A 32 4.49 12.54 -1.95
C SER A 32 3.20 12.07 -1.27
N THR A 33 2.60 11.04 -1.81
CA THR A 33 1.46 10.33 -1.21
C THR A 33 1.79 8.86 -1.14
N TYR A 34 1.61 8.24 0.04
CA TYR A 34 1.76 6.81 0.24
C TYR A 34 0.39 6.18 0.30
N ASN A 35 0.08 5.35 -0.70
CA ASN A 35 -1.24 4.77 -0.86
C ASN A 35 -1.41 3.52 -0.01
N ALA A 36 -2.45 3.50 0.80
CA ALA A 36 -2.93 2.33 1.51
C ALA A 36 -4.45 2.27 1.40
N TYR A 37 -5.00 1.06 1.39
CA TYR A 37 -6.43 0.85 1.14
C TYR A 37 -7.03 -0.12 2.15
N LEU A 38 -8.22 0.22 2.64
CA LEU A 38 -9.00 -0.63 3.54
C LEU A 38 -10.20 -1.19 2.79
N ILE A 39 -10.35 -2.51 2.81
CA ILE A 39 -11.51 -3.21 2.23
C ILE A 39 -12.33 -3.82 3.35
N ILE A 40 -13.59 -3.43 3.42
CA ILE A 40 -14.58 -3.97 4.35
C ILE A 40 -15.37 -5.06 3.63
N ASP A 41 -15.13 -6.30 4.06
CA ASP A 41 -15.82 -7.49 3.59
C ASP A 41 -15.91 -8.46 4.78
N GLU A 42 -16.20 -9.76 4.59
CA GLU A 42 -16.20 -10.76 5.66
C GLU A 42 -14.85 -10.85 6.39
N LYS A 43 -13.74 -10.64 5.65
CA LYS A 43 -12.41 -10.40 6.19
C LYS A 43 -12.00 -8.96 5.92
N ILE A 44 -11.77 -8.22 6.97
CA ILE A 44 -11.28 -6.84 6.86
C ILE A 44 -9.83 -6.86 6.40
N THR A 45 -9.57 -6.23 5.26
CA THR A 45 -8.28 -6.31 4.58
C THR A 45 -7.64 -4.93 4.43
N LEU A 46 -6.40 -4.78 4.89
CA LEU A 46 -5.56 -3.62 4.62
C LEU A 46 -4.57 -3.96 3.50
N ILE A 47 -4.49 -3.14 2.47
CA ILE A 47 -3.52 -3.26 1.37
C ILE A 47 -2.51 -2.12 1.47
N ASP A 48 -1.24 -2.49 1.61
CA ASP A 48 -0.09 -1.61 1.82
C ASP A 48 -0.21 -0.72 3.08
N ASN A 49 0.82 0.05 3.35
CA ASN A 49 0.86 1.00 4.46
C ASN A 49 1.77 2.20 4.12
N VAL A 50 2.21 2.94 5.12
CA VAL A 50 2.88 4.22 4.95
C VAL A 50 4.22 4.27 5.67
N LYS A 51 5.00 5.31 5.44
CA LYS A 51 6.18 5.63 6.25
C LYS A 51 5.82 5.73 7.73
N TYR A 52 6.76 5.35 8.60
CA TYR A 52 6.55 5.28 10.05
C TYR A 52 6.07 6.60 10.67
N TYR A 53 6.52 7.74 10.20
CA TYR A 53 6.11 9.04 10.72
C TYR A 53 4.71 9.50 10.25
N LEU A 54 4.10 8.78 9.31
CA LEU A 54 2.70 8.96 8.89
C LEU A 54 1.76 7.93 9.54
N TRP A 55 2.27 7.17 10.51
CA TRP A 55 1.51 6.16 11.23
C TRP A 55 0.21 6.70 11.82
N ASP A 56 0.28 7.86 12.47
CA ASP A 56 -0.89 8.46 13.11
C ASP A 56 -1.97 8.85 12.09
N GLU A 57 -1.58 9.23 10.87
CA GLU A 57 -2.51 9.50 9.79
C GLU A 57 -3.21 8.23 9.29
N LEU A 58 -2.43 7.17 9.04
CA LEU A 58 -2.95 5.86 8.66
C LEU A 58 -3.94 5.36 9.71
N LEU A 59 -3.52 5.35 10.98
CA LEU A 59 -4.33 4.88 12.09
C LEU A 59 -5.62 5.68 12.24
N ALA A 60 -5.53 7.01 12.19
CA ALA A 60 -6.69 7.88 12.30
C ALA A 60 -7.72 7.68 11.16
N ARG A 61 -7.26 7.38 9.93
CA ARG A 61 -8.14 7.09 8.81
C ARG A 61 -8.77 5.70 8.91
N ILE A 62 -8.03 4.69 9.37
CA ILE A 62 -8.60 3.36 9.63
C ILE A 62 -9.65 3.44 10.73
N SER A 63 -9.33 4.13 11.83
CA SER A 63 -10.24 4.31 12.98
C SER A 63 -11.50 5.13 12.67
N ASP A 64 -11.51 5.88 11.57
CA ASP A 64 -12.72 6.54 11.08
C ASP A 64 -13.78 5.56 10.56
N ILE A 65 -13.36 4.33 10.21
CA ILE A 65 -14.21 3.31 9.59
C ILE A 65 -14.43 2.11 10.52
N ILE A 66 -13.37 1.61 11.17
CA ILE A 66 -13.38 0.39 12.00
C ILE A 66 -12.45 0.56 13.21
N ASP A 67 -12.52 -0.36 14.17
CA ASP A 67 -11.41 -0.56 15.10
C ASP A 67 -10.23 -1.20 14.32
N PRO A 68 -9.06 -0.57 14.30
CA PRO A 68 -7.89 -1.13 13.58
C PRO A 68 -7.50 -2.54 14.03
N ALA A 69 -7.83 -2.95 15.27
CA ALA A 69 -7.56 -4.29 15.77
C ALA A 69 -8.41 -5.38 15.08
N ASP A 70 -9.46 -4.99 14.36
CA ASP A 70 -10.35 -5.90 13.63
C ASP A 70 -9.81 -6.30 12.24
N ILE A 71 -8.63 -5.81 11.85
CA ILE A 71 -8.01 -6.19 10.58
C ILE A 71 -7.61 -7.66 10.62
N ASP A 72 -8.14 -8.45 9.69
CA ASP A 72 -7.88 -9.89 9.53
C ASP A 72 -6.72 -10.19 8.58
N VAL A 73 -6.56 -9.34 7.56
CA VAL A 73 -5.61 -9.54 6.47
C VAL A 73 -4.84 -8.26 6.19
N ILE A 74 -3.53 -8.37 6.07
CA ILE A 74 -2.66 -7.31 5.58
C ILE A 74 -2.00 -7.82 4.29
N ILE A 75 -2.05 -7.06 3.21
CA ILE A 75 -1.34 -7.36 1.97
C ILE A 75 -0.23 -6.33 1.82
N GLN A 76 1.00 -6.82 1.68
CA GLN A 76 2.16 -5.99 1.43
C GLN A 76 2.64 -6.21 0.00
N ASN A 77 2.30 -5.28 -0.90
CA ASN A 77 2.65 -5.37 -2.31
C ASN A 77 4.11 -5.03 -2.57
N HIS A 78 4.68 -4.12 -1.77
CA HIS A 78 6.06 -3.68 -1.90
C HIS A 78 6.67 -3.38 -0.53
N VAL A 79 7.93 -3.75 -0.33
CA VAL A 79 8.56 -3.74 1.00
C VAL A 79 9.55 -2.59 1.21
N GLU A 80 9.69 -1.69 0.27
CA GLU A 80 10.47 -0.46 0.49
C GLU A 80 9.94 0.26 1.73
N MET A 81 10.85 0.88 2.50
CA MET A 81 10.50 1.37 3.85
C MET A 81 9.45 2.49 3.85
N ASP A 82 9.25 3.15 2.74
CA ASP A 82 8.19 4.15 2.60
C ASP A 82 6.79 3.56 2.46
N HIS A 83 6.69 2.28 2.09
CA HIS A 83 5.44 1.52 2.01
C HIS A 83 5.32 0.44 3.09
N SER A 84 6.38 0.19 3.86
CA SER A 84 6.40 -0.92 4.82
C SER A 84 6.77 -0.55 6.24
N SER A 85 7.28 0.66 6.51
CA SER A 85 7.83 0.96 7.84
C SER A 85 6.78 1.14 8.94
N SER A 86 5.51 1.22 8.62
CA SER A 86 4.41 1.10 9.60
C SER A 86 3.97 -0.34 9.86
N LEU A 87 4.42 -1.32 9.07
CA LEU A 87 4.03 -2.73 9.21
C LEU A 87 4.35 -3.32 10.59
N PRO A 88 5.50 -3.04 11.23
CA PRO A 88 5.79 -3.53 12.58
C PRO A 88 4.77 -3.08 13.63
N MET A 89 4.23 -1.87 13.49
CA MET A 89 3.19 -1.33 14.38
C MET A 89 1.84 -1.98 14.10
N LEU A 90 1.50 -2.16 12.82
CA LEU A 90 0.31 -2.90 12.41
C LEU A 90 0.33 -4.34 12.93
N ALA A 91 1.44 -5.06 12.79
CA ALA A 91 1.56 -6.43 13.27
C ALA A 91 1.40 -6.56 14.80
N LYS A 92 1.78 -5.53 15.56
CA LYS A 92 1.53 -5.49 17.01
C LYS A 92 0.07 -5.17 17.35
N LEU A 93 -0.56 -4.29 16.57
CA LEU A 93 -1.95 -3.88 16.78
C LEU A 93 -2.92 -4.98 16.35
N CYS A 94 -2.59 -5.70 15.27
CA CYS A 94 -3.40 -6.75 14.66
C CYS A 94 -2.65 -8.10 14.72
N PRO A 95 -2.38 -8.68 15.91
CA PRO A 95 -1.47 -9.84 16.02
C PRO A 95 -2.02 -11.11 15.37
N LYS A 96 -3.31 -11.16 15.07
CA LYS A 96 -3.96 -12.28 14.39
C LYS A 96 -3.97 -12.12 12.87
N ALA A 97 -3.74 -10.90 12.36
CA ALA A 97 -3.78 -10.64 10.94
C ALA A 97 -2.71 -11.46 10.19
N ALA A 98 -3.11 -12.12 9.11
CA ALA A 98 -2.19 -12.77 8.21
C ALA A 98 -1.60 -11.74 7.23
N ILE A 99 -0.27 -11.70 7.11
CA ILE A 99 0.45 -10.76 6.23
C ILE A 99 0.84 -11.49 4.95
N TYR A 100 0.19 -11.15 3.85
CA TYR A 100 0.40 -11.75 2.53
C TYR A 100 1.43 -10.95 1.73
N THR A 101 2.52 -11.61 1.34
CA THR A 101 3.53 -11.08 0.42
C THR A 101 4.31 -12.26 -0.19
N ASN A 102 5.11 -12.02 -1.22
CA ASN A 102 5.89 -13.07 -1.85
C ASN A 102 7.18 -13.40 -1.06
N SER A 103 7.90 -14.44 -1.48
CA SER A 103 9.10 -14.92 -0.78
C SER A 103 10.21 -13.87 -0.65
N ASN A 104 10.38 -13.00 -1.65
CA ASN A 104 11.35 -11.91 -1.60
C ASN A 104 10.92 -10.84 -0.58
N GLY A 105 9.62 -10.52 -0.55
CA GLY A 105 9.03 -9.62 0.44
C GLY A 105 9.24 -10.13 1.87
N ILE A 106 8.96 -11.41 2.14
CA ILE A 106 9.19 -12.02 3.47
C ILE A 106 10.66 -11.89 3.88
N LYS A 107 11.60 -12.21 2.98
CA LYS A 107 13.03 -12.10 3.25
C LYS A 107 13.43 -10.68 3.61
N ALA A 108 13.02 -9.71 2.80
CA ALA A 108 13.35 -8.30 3.00
C ALA A 108 12.75 -7.76 4.30
N LEU A 109 11.47 -8.03 4.58
CA LEU A 109 10.80 -7.58 5.81
C LEU A 109 11.46 -8.14 7.08
N LYS A 110 11.86 -9.43 7.07
CA LYS A 110 12.61 -10.03 8.18
C LYS A 110 13.99 -9.38 8.39
N MET A 111 14.64 -8.97 7.31
CA MET A 111 15.94 -8.27 7.39
C MET A 111 15.76 -6.81 7.87
N HIS A 112 14.74 -6.11 7.38
CA HIS A 112 14.49 -4.72 7.73
C HIS A 112 14.08 -4.55 9.20
N TYR A 113 13.16 -5.41 9.68
CA TYR A 113 12.51 -5.13 10.96
C TYR A 113 12.88 -6.08 12.09
N ARG A 114 13.52 -7.23 11.80
CA ARG A 114 13.96 -8.23 12.80
C ARG A 114 12.87 -8.56 13.83
N GLN A 115 11.61 -8.55 13.40
CA GLN A 115 10.42 -8.83 14.20
C GLN A 115 9.69 -10.03 13.61
N GLU A 116 9.25 -10.95 14.48
CA GLU A 116 8.36 -12.03 14.06
C GLU A 116 6.99 -11.47 13.71
N MET A 117 6.49 -11.84 12.54
CA MET A 117 5.20 -11.43 12.00
C MET A 117 4.54 -12.65 11.35
N ASN A 118 3.21 -12.64 11.30
CA ASN A 118 2.40 -13.75 10.77
C ASN A 118 2.38 -13.72 9.23
N PHE A 119 3.50 -14.08 8.59
CA PHE A 119 3.61 -14.07 7.13
C PHE A 119 2.96 -15.29 6.48
N THR A 120 2.24 -15.03 5.39
CA THR A 120 1.75 -16.03 4.44
C THR A 120 2.37 -15.75 3.07
N GLU A 121 3.18 -16.69 2.57
CA GLU A 121 3.80 -16.57 1.25
C GLU A 121 2.76 -16.74 0.15
N ILE A 122 2.82 -15.86 -0.86
CA ILE A 122 2.02 -15.95 -2.09
C ILE A 122 2.92 -16.05 -3.33
N LYS A 123 2.33 -16.56 -4.41
CA LYS A 123 2.93 -16.64 -5.73
C LYS A 123 2.02 -15.95 -6.77
N SER A 124 2.58 -15.63 -7.92
CA SER A 124 1.79 -15.10 -9.03
C SER A 124 0.70 -16.08 -9.44
N GLY A 125 -0.53 -15.59 -9.54
CA GLY A 125 -1.70 -16.39 -9.86
C GLY A 125 -2.47 -16.92 -8.63
N ASP A 126 -1.89 -16.87 -7.43
CA ASP A 126 -2.61 -17.19 -6.21
C ASP A 126 -3.74 -16.17 -5.97
N SER A 127 -4.76 -16.62 -5.24
CA SER A 127 -5.87 -15.76 -4.84
C SER A 127 -6.38 -16.12 -3.45
N ILE A 128 -6.95 -15.12 -2.77
CA ILE A 128 -7.64 -15.31 -1.50
C ILE A 128 -9.07 -14.79 -1.60
N SER A 129 -10.01 -15.48 -0.95
CA SER A 129 -11.35 -14.94 -0.72
C SER A 129 -11.36 -14.14 0.57
N ILE A 130 -11.96 -12.94 0.51
CA ILE A 130 -12.18 -12.08 1.66
C ILE A 130 -13.68 -11.94 2.00
N GLY A 131 -14.51 -12.71 1.31
CA GLY A 131 -15.97 -12.72 1.44
C GLY A 131 -16.62 -12.65 0.05
N LYS A 132 -17.32 -11.56 -0.24
CA LYS A 132 -17.92 -11.30 -1.57
C LYS A 132 -16.88 -11.03 -2.64
N ARG A 133 -15.67 -10.63 -2.22
CA ARG A 133 -14.55 -10.30 -3.09
C ARG A 133 -13.45 -11.35 -2.99
N SER A 134 -12.69 -11.48 -4.07
CA SER A 134 -11.42 -12.19 -4.11
C SER A 134 -10.29 -11.25 -4.49
N LEU A 135 -9.11 -11.51 -3.96
CA LEU A 135 -7.92 -10.76 -4.27
C LEU A 135 -6.91 -11.70 -4.94
N GLN A 136 -6.49 -11.36 -6.14
CA GLN A 136 -5.55 -12.14 -6.95
C GLN A 136 -4.18 -11.45 -6.91
N PHE A 137 -3.11 -12.23 -6.80
CA PHE A 137 -1.75 -11.72 -6.71
C PHE A 137 -1.02 -11.87 -8.04
N ILE A 138 -0.35 -10.82 -8.48
CA ILE A 138 0.43 -10.76 -9.72
C ILE A 138 1.82 -10.28 -9.33
N THR A 139 2.80 -11.17 -9.30
CA THR A 139 4.18 -10.77 -9.02
C THR A 139 4.78 -10.03 -10.22
N THR A 140 5.44 -8.92 -9.95
CA THR A 140 6.07 -8.05 -10.96
C THR A 140 7.52 -7.77 -10.57
N PRO A 141 8.37 -8.81 -10.49
CA PRO A 141 9.73 -8.66 -10.00
C PRO A 141 10.51 -7.64 -10.83
N MET A 142 11.30 -6.81 -10.16
CA MET A 142 12.10 -5.72 -10.75
C MET A 142 11.27 -4.57 -11.36
N VAL A 143 10.00 -4.45 -10.97
CA VAL A 143 9.17 -3.29 -11.28
C VAL A 143 8.70 -2.60 -9.96
N HIS A 144 9.61 -1.96 -9.15
CA HIS A 144 11.04 -1.75 -9.50
C HIS A 144 12.01 -2.57 -8.63
N TRP A 145 11.53 -3.28 -7.59
CA TRP A 145 12.29 -4.16 -6.71
C TRP A 145 11.92 -5.64 -6.91
N PRO A 146 12.75 -6.60 -6.43
CA PRO A 146 12.50 -8.04 -6.60
C PRO A 146 11.21 -8.55 -5.96
N ASP A 147 10.70 -7.85 -4.93
CA ASP A 147 9.52 -8.19 -4.15
C ASP A 147 8.21 -7.65 -4.72
N ASN A 148 8.28 -6.73 -5.70
CA ASN A 148 7.07 -6.08 -6.22
C ASN A 148 6.00 -7.06 -6.68
N GLN A 149 4.77 -6.76 -6.29
CA GLN A 149 3.56 -7.44 -6.73
C GLN A 149 2.40 -6.47 -6.81
N PHE A 150 1.37 -6.83 -7.54
CA PHE A 150 0.09 -6.16 -7.59
C PHE A 150 -0.98 -7.04 -6.96
N THR A 151 -2.00 -6.41 -6.42
CA THR A 151 -3.22 -7.06 -5.96
C THR A 151 -4.37 -6.64 -6.85
N TRP A 152 -5.03 -7.61 -7.48
CA TRP A 152 -6.17 -7.40 -8.37
C TRP A 152 -7.46 -7.83 -7.69
N CYS A 153 -8.47 -6.96 -7.69
CA CYS A 153 -9.83 -7.25 -7.23
C CYS A 153 -10.77 -7.31 -8.44
N PRO A 154 -11.06 -8.50 -8.99
CA PRO A 154 -11.84 -8.62 -10.24
C PRO A 154 -13.28 -8.14 -10.10
N GLN A 155 -13.92 -8.34 -8.96
CA GLN A 155 -15.31 -7.92 -8.72
C GLN A 155 -15.49 -6.40 -8.80
N GLU A 156 -14.45 -5.65 -8.46
CA GLU A 156 -14.48 -4.17 -8.46
C GLU A 156 -13.75 -3.57 -9.67
N ASN A 157 -13.05 -4.40 -10.45
CA ASN A 157 -12.17 -3.96 -11.54
C ASN A 157 -11.10 -2.95 -11.02
N ILE A 158 -10.46 -3.27 -9.88
CA ILE A 158 -9.46 -2.42 -9.22
C ILE A 158 -8.13 -3.16 -9.13
N LEU A 159 -7.06 -2.51 -9.60
CA LEU A 159 -5.68 -2.93 -9.43
C LEU A 159 -4.98 -2.06 -8.38
N PHE A 160 -4.54 -2.68 -7.29
CA PHE A 160 -3.68 -2.05 -6.28
C PHE A 160 -2.23 -2.28 -6.69
N SER A 161 -1.63 -1.28 -7.31
CA SER A 161 -0.36 -1.39 -8.02
C SER A 161 0.83 -0.81 -7.26
N ASN A 162 0.63 -0.36 -6.02
CA ASN A 162 1.65 0.29 -5.21
C ASN A 162 2.34 1.44 -5.99
N ASP A 163 3.65 1.41 -6.13
CA ASP A 163 4.46 2.41 -6.83
C ASP A 163 4.25 2.50 -8.33
N ALA A 164 3.89 1.36 -8.95
CA ALA A 164 3.72 1.35 -10.39
C ALA A 164 2.62 2.33 -10.82
N PHE A 165 2.87 3.05 -11.92
CA PHE A 165 2.01 4.11 -12.46
C PHE A 165 1.85 5.33 -11.56
N GLY A 166 2.56 5.38 -10.43
CA GLY A 166 2.55 6.48 -9.48
C GLY A 166 3.53 7.60 -9.78
N GLN A 167 3.42 8.67 -9.01
CA GLN A 167 4.35 9.80 -9.02
C GLN A 167 4.41 10.46 -7.64
N HIS A 168 5.51 11.16 -7.34
CA HIS A 168 5.61 11.93 -6.11
C HIS A 168 4.77 13.21 -6.20
N ILE A 169 3.63 13.18 -5.54
CA ILE A 169 2.75 14.32 -5.41
C ILE A 169 1.97 14.24 -4.10
N ALA A 170 2.03 15.30 -3.31
CA ALA A 170 1.12 15.52 -2.20
C ALA A 170 -0.08 16.32 -2.74
N SER A 171 -1.27 15.81 -2.50
CA SER A 171 -2.53 16.44 -2.95
C SER A 171 -3.67 16.08 -2.01
N SER A 172 -4.65 16.97 -1.90
CA SER A 172 -5.96 16.69 -1.27
C SER A 172 -6.86 15.82 -2.14
N GLU A 173 -6.66 15.87 -3.46
CA GLU A 173 -7.40 15.10 -4.45
C GLU A 173 -6.93 13.64 -4.45
N ARG A 174 -7.84 12.70 -4.63
CA ARG A 174 -7.56 11.27 -4.65
C ARG A 174 -7.54 10.65 -6.05
N PHE A 175 -8.18 11.30 -7.02
CA PHE A 175 -8.28 10.78 -8.38
C PHE A 175 -7.44 11.59 -9.36
N ALA A 176 -6.78 10.93 -10.30
CA ALA A 176 -5.89 11.56 -11.25
C ALA A 176 -6.58 12.60 -12.15
N ASN A 177 -7.87 12.45 -12.40
CA ASN A 177 -8.66 13.41 -13.19
C ASN A 177 -9.01 14.70 -12.42
N GLU A 178 -8.80 14.73 -11.12
CA GLU A 178 -8.95 15.91 -10.26
C GLU A 178 -7.67 16.74 -10.20
N LEU A 179 -6.55 16.17 -10.65
CA LEU A 179 -5.24 16.83 -10.66
C LEU A 179 -5.02 17.62 -11.95
N PRO A 180 -4.28 18.76 -11.90
CA PRO A 180 -3.83 19.44 -13.12
C PRO A 180 -3.05 18.50 -14.05
N GLU A 181 -3.16 18.70 -15.36
CA GLU A 181 -2.50 17.84 -16.36
C GLU A 181 -1.00 17.70 -16.20
N ILE A 182 -0.33 18.74 -15.70
CA ILE A 182 1.09 18.74 -15.41
C ILE A 182 1.52 17.63 -14.41
N GLY A 183 0.56 17.11 -13.64
CA GLY A 183 0.80 15.98 -12.73
C GLY A 183 0.79 14.60 -13.39
N ARG A 184 0.35 14.49 -14.65
CA ARG A 184 0.17 13.20 -15.34
C ARG A 184 1.41 12.71 -16.09
N ALA A 185 2.38 13.57 -16.33
CA ALA A 185 3.52 13.30 -17.22
C ALA A 185 4.62 12.44 -16.60
N SER A 186 4.68 12.31 -15.27
CA SER A 186 5.84 11.70 -14.60
C SER A 186 5.77 10.19 -14.38
N CYS A 187 4.69 9.52 -14.75
CA CYS A 187 4.59 8.06 -14.67
C CYS A 187 5.68 7.33 -15.48
N ARG A 188 6.24 7.95 -16.51
CA ARG A 188 7.33 7.38 -17.31
C ARG A 188 8.67 7.41 -16.61
N GLU A 189 8.94 8.40 -15.77
CA GLU A 189 10.26 8.59 -15.16
C GLU A 189 10.56 7.55 -14.09
N ARG A 190 9.56 7.06 -13.36
CA ARG A 190 9.76 6.03 -12.33
C ARG A 190 10.04 4.64 -12.90
N VAL A 191 9.53 4.33 -14.07
CA VAL A 191 9.68 3.02 -14.71
C VAL A 191 10.99 2.91 -15.50
N TYR A 192 11.62 4.03 -15.87
CA TYR A 192 12.71 4.05 -16.85
C TYR A 192 14.03 4.66 -16.37
N HIS A 193 14.16 5.04 -15.11
CA HIS A 193 15.48 5.35 -14.58
C HIS A 193 16.03 4.16 -13.82
N PRO A 194 16.87 3.32 -14.46
CA PRO A 194 17.74 2.44 -13.71
C PRO A 194 18.64 3.34 -12.88
N VAL A 195 18.67 3.13 -11.59
CA VAL A 195 19.69 3.66 -10.70
C VAL A 195 21.01 3.05 -11.08
#